data_1ca8596af446a612bb83baedfcc93aa3
#
_entry.id   1ca8596af446a612bb83baedfcc93aa3
#
_cell.length_a   1.000
_cell.length_b   1.000
_cell.length_c   1.000
_cell.angle_alpha   90.00
_cell.angle_beta   90.00
_cell.angle_gamma   90.00
#
_symmetry.space_group_name_H-M   'P 1'
#
loop_
_entity.id
_entity.type
_entity.pdbx_description
1 polymer ?
#
loop_
_entity_poly.entity_id
_entity_poly.type
_entity_poly.pdbx_seq_one_letter_code
_entity_poly.pdbx_strand_id
1 'polypeptide(L)'
;MNNALNARLLAAVALMAALTAVGAWLRIPVPYVPFTLQMSFVYLSGVWLGARYGALAQLVYISAGLMGFPIFAKGGGPHYVLEPSFGYIIGFLPAAYAAGIFTRQTDAYARYFVAAAAALIMVYLPGVVWLHAVFHYVLGRETALAETLVLGLSPLPKDLVLIPLNAYLGKQIKSRVPFSANGRSEHIT
;
A
#
# COMPACT_ATOMS: atom_id res chain seq x y z
N MET A 1 8.51 -19.82 21.90
CA MET A 1 8.60 -18.94 20.70
C MET A 1 9.57 -17.81 21.04
N ASN A 2 10.65 -17.69 20.31
CA ASN A 2 11.78 -16.85 20.72
C ASN A 2 11.44 -15.35 20.68
N ASN A 3 11.57 -14.66 21.82
CA ASN A 3 11.33 -13.22 21.96
C ASN A 3 12.10 -12.38 20.92
N ALA A 4 13.30 -12.80 20.52
CA ALA A 4 14.10 -12.14 19.49
C ALA A 4 13.46 -12.21 18.08
N LEU A 5 12.77 -13.30 17.75
CA LEU A 5 12.07 -13.42 16.45
C LEU A 5 10.87 -12.49 16.37
N ASN A 6 10.14 -12.38 17.48
CA ASN A 6 9.00 -11.47 17.59
C ASN A 6 9.45 -10.00 17.50
N ALA A 7 10.58 -9.64 18.11
CA ALA A 7 11.13 -8.28 18.06
C ALA A 7 11.56 -7.89 16.62
N ARG A 8 12.23 -8.78 15.89
CA ARG A 8 12.61 -8.54 14.48
C ARG A 8 11.38 -8.36 13.58
N LEU A 9 10.35 -9.17 13.80
CA LEU A 9 9.11 -9.08 13.06
C LEU A 9 8.40 -7.75 13.30
N LEU A 10 8.27 -7.35 14.56
CA LEU A 10 7.65 -6.08 14.94
C LEU A 10 8.44 -4.88 14.38
N ALA A 11 9.76 -4.94 14.43
CA ALA A 11 10.63 -3.91 13.85
C ALA A 11 10.43 -3.82 12.31
N ALA A 12 10.33 -4.94 11.61
CA ALA A 12 10.11 -4.96 10.17
C ALA A 12 8.72 -4.43 9.78
N VAL A 13 7.69 -4.77 10.55
CA VAL A 13 6.32 -4.23 10.38
C VAL A 13 6.32 -2.71 10.58
N ALA A 14 6.94 -2.23 11.67
CA ALA A 14 7.06 -0.80 11.95
C ALA A 14 7.86 -0.05 10.88
N LEU A 15 8.95 -0.66 10.39
CA LEU A 15 9.75 -0.10 9.30
C LEU A 15 8.92 0.08 8.03
N MET A 16 8.14 -0.93 7.63
CA MET A 16 7.33 -0.82 6.42
C MET A 16 6.18 0.18 6.57
N ALA A 17 5.59 0.30 7.76
CA ALA A 17 4.63 1.34 8.06
C ALA A 17 5.26 2.75 7.95
N ALA A 18 6.47 2.94 8.50
CA ALA A 18 7.22 4.18 8.39
C ALA A 18 7.61 4.52 6.94
N LEU A 19 8.05 3.54 6.15
CA LEU A 19 8.35 3.73 4.73
C LEU A 19 7.10 4.10 3.94
N THR A 20 5.92 3.56 4.28
CA THR A 20 4.65 3.98 3.68
C THR A 20 4.35 5.45 4.01
N ALA A 21 4.64 5.91 5.23
CA ALA A 21 4.53 7.32 5.61
C ALA A 21 5.51 8.22 4.84
N VAL A 22 6.76 7.78 4.68
CA VAL A 22 7.75 8.49 3.82
C VAL A 22 7.23 8.59 2.40
N GLY A 23 6.64 7.51 1.86
CA GLY A 23 6.01 7.51 0.53
C GLY A 23 4.86 8.52 0.41
N ALA A 24 4.13 8.78 1.50
CA ALA A 24 3.09 9.80 1.54
C ALA A 24 3.64 11.24 1.45
N TRP A 25 4.81 11.47 2.04
CA TRP A 25 5.47 12.78 2.01
C TRP A 25 6.14 13.04 0.66
N LEU A 26 6.58 12.01 -0.04
CA LEU A 26 7.07 12.07 -1.41
C LEU A 26 5.88 12.18 -2.38
N ARG A 27 5.31 13.39 -2.45
CA ARG A 27 4.08 13.65 -3.18
C ARG A 27 4.16 14.85 -4.11
N ILE A 28 3.43 14.76 -5.23
CA ILE A 28 3.04 15.91 -6.04
C ILE A 28 1.62 16.27 -5.61
N PRO A 29 1.41 17.47 -5.02
CA PRO A 29 0.08 17.87 -4.58
C PRO A 29 -0.80 18.17 -5.79
N VAL A 30 -1.84 17.37 -5.96
CA VAL A 30 -2.92 17.62 -6.90
C VAL A 30 -4.25 17.58 -6.16
N PRO A 31 -5.32 18.23 -6.67
CA PRO A 31 -6.63 18.22 -6.05
C PRO A 31 -7.13 16.78 -5.83
N TYR A 32 -7.80 16.55 -4.68
CA TYR A 32 -8.47 15.33 -4.27
C TYR A 32 -7.55 14.12 -4.04
N VAL A 33 -6.79 13.64 -5.04
CA VAL A 33 -5.95 12.44 -4.94
C VAL A 33 -4.50 12.77 -5.25
N PRO A 34 -3.64 13.04 -4.24
CA PRO A 34 -2.24 13.39 -4.45
C PRO A 34 -1.45 12.23 -5.07
N PHE A 35 -0.48 12.55 -5.94
CA PHE A 35 0.43 11.57 -6.51
C PHE A 35 1.53 11.27 -5.48
N THR A 36 1.56 10.06 -4.95
CA THR A 36 2.51 9.65 -3.90
C THR A 36 3.30 8.42 -4.33
N LEU A 37 4.36 8.10 -3.59
CA LEU A 37 5.09 6.83 -3.75
C LEU A 37 4.62 5.74 -2.78
N GLN A 38 3.53 5.97 -2.04
CA GLN A 38 2.99 5.02 -1.06
C GLN A 38 2.72 3.64 -1.65
N MET A 39 2.16 3.59 -2.88
CA MET A 39 1.81 2.35 -3.55
C MET A 39 2.98 1.38 -3.66
N SER A 40 4.20 1.89 -3.93
CA SER A 40 5.40 1.08 -3.99
C SER A 40 5.72 0.43 -2.63
N PHE A 41 5.65 1.19 -1.53
CA PHE A 41 5.92 0.65 -0.20
C PHE A 41 4.83 -0.30 0.30
N VAL A 42 3.56 -0.04 -0.05
CA VAL A 42 2.45 -0.96 0.22
C VAL A 42 2.69 -2.31 -0.46
N TYR A 43 3.01 -2.29 -1.74
CA TYR A 43 3.34 -3.50 -2.50
C TYR A 43 4.56 -4.23 -1.90
N LEU A 44 5.66 -3.51 -1.67
CA LEU A 44 6.89 -4.07 -1.12
C LEU A 44 6.70 -4.66 0.28
N SER A 45 5.82 -4.09 1.11
CA SER A 45 5.50 -4.64 2.42
C SER A 45 4.91 -6.05 2.32
N GLY A 46 3.98 -6.27 1.39
CA GLY A 46 3.40 -7.57 1.12
C GLY A 46 4.42 -8.58 0.58
N VAL A 47 5.24 -8.15 -0.37
CA VAL A 47 6.28 -9.00 -0.99
C VAL A 47 7.32 -9.45 0.03
N TRP A 48 7.82 -8.52 0.85
CA TRP A 48 8.91 -8.78 1.78
C TRP A 48 8.46 -9.51 3.04
N LEU A 49 7.40 -9.01 3.70
CA LEU A 49 6.91 -9.56 4.97
C LEU A 49 5.91 -10.71 4.77
N GLY A 50 5.44 -10.91 3.54
CA GLY A 50 4.35 -11.83 3.24
C GLY A 50 2.97 -11.24 3.54
N ALA A 51 1.92 -11.95 3.13
CA ALA A 51 0.55 -11.44 3.12
C ALA A 51 0.08 -10.88 4.48
N ARG A 52 0.22 -11.66 5.56
CA ARG A 52 -0.29 -11.29 6.88
C ARG A 52 0.44 -10.09 7.49
N TYR A 53 1.76 -10.10 7.45
CA TYR A 53 2.57 -9.06 8.10
C TYR A 53 2.71 -7.82 7.23
N GLY A 54 2.63 -7.96 5.90
CA GLY A 54 2.50 -6.82 4.99
C GLY A 54 1.20 -6.06 5.23
N ALA A 55 0.08 -6.76 5.34
CA ALA A 55 -1.21 -6.15 5.70
C ALA A 55 -1.19 -5.54 7.12
N LEU A 56 -0.54 -6.21 8.09
CA LEU A 56 -0.36 -5.67 9.44
C LEU A 56 0.42 -4.35 9.43
N ALA A 57 1.47 -4.23 8.60
CA ALA A 57 2.21 -2.98 8.46
C ALA A 57 1.31 -1.83 7.95
N GLN A 58 0.43 -2.12 7.01
CA GLN A 58 -0.54 -1.13 6.53
C GLN A 58 -1.62 -0.81 7.57
N LEU A 59 -2.05 -1.80 8.35
CA LEU A 59 -2.97 -1.55 9.48
C LEU A 59 -2.33 -0.64 10.52
N VAL A 60 -1.07 -0.87 10.89
CA VAL A 60 -0.30 0.00 11.81
C VAL A 60 -0.20 1.43 11.25
N TYR A 61 0.15 1.57 9.96
CA TYR A 61 0.20 2.86 9.29
C TYR A 61 -1.14 3.60 9.36
N ILE A 62 -2.24 2.94 8.99
CA ILE A 62 -3.59 3.55 9.00
C ILE A 62 -4.01 3.93 10.41
N SER A 63 -3.82 3.03 11.37
CA SER A 63 -4.18 3.28 12.77
C SER A 63 -3.42 4.47 13.34
N ALA A 64 -2.11 4.54 13.12
CA ALA A 64 -1.29 5.66 13.57
C ALA A 64 -1.76 6.99 12.94
N GLY A 65 -2.01 7.00 11.63
CA GLY A 65 -2.52 8.19 10.94
C GLY A 65 -3.88 8.66 11.47
N LEU A 66 -4.81 7.74 11.73
CA LEU A 66 -6.11 8.07 12.31
C LEU A 66 -6.03 8.50 13.79
N MET A 67 -5.03 8.05 14.53
CA MET A 67 -4.75 8.51 15.90
C MET A 67 -4.20 9.93 15.95
N GLY A 68 -3.94 10.58 14.82
CA GLY A 68 -3.53 11.97 14.74
C GLY A 68 -2.08 12.22 14.31
N PHE A 69 -1.27 11.17 14.10
CA PHE A 69 0.06 11.37 13.52
C PHE A 69 -0.05 11.90 12.10
N PRO A 70 0.70 12.96 11.72
CA PRO A 70 0.61 13.61 10.40
C PRO A 70 1.37 12.81 9.32
N ILE A 71 1.02 11.55 9.15
CA ILE A 71 1.70 10.59 8.27
C ILE A 71 0.96 10.29 6.96
N PHE A 72 -0.28 10.77 6.82
CA PHE A 72 -0.98 10.72 5.55
C PHE A 72 -0.56 11.87 4.63
N ALA A 73 -0.90 11.77 3.36
CA ALA A 73 -0.48 12.75 2.37
C ALA A 73 -0.97 14.19 2.65
N LYS A 74 -2.06 14.37 3.38
CA LYS A 74 -2.62 15.69 3.75
C LYS A 74 -2.70 15.90 5.26
N GLY A 75 -1.95 15.14 6.05
CA GLY A 75 -1.95 15.27 7.52
C GLY A 75 -2.28 13.96 8.23
N GLY A 76 -3.20 14.00 9.19
CA GLY A 76 -3.66 12.84 9.96
C GLY A 76 -4.84 13.22 10.86
N GLY A 77 -5.34 12.26 11.62
CA GLY A 77 -6.47 12.43 12.52
C GLY A 77 -7.76 11.75 12.05
N PRO A 78 -8.76 11.61 12.93
CA PRO A 78 -9.99 10.89 12.62
C PRO A 78 -10.78 11.54 11.47
N HIS A 79 -10.70 12.86 11.33
CA HIS A 79 -11.36 13.60 10.25
C HIS A 79 -10.86 13.20 8.85
N TYR A 80 -9.67 12.58 8.76
CA TYR A 80 -9.11 12.14 7.48
C TYR A 80 -9.98 11.09 6.78
N VAL A 81 -10.86 10.42 7.51
CA VAL A 81 -11.88 9.53 6.93
C VAL A 81 -12.75 10.27 5.91
N LEU A 82 -13.01 11.56 6.11
CA LEU A 82 -13.81 12.37 5.19
C LEU A 82 -13.02 12.90 3.98
N GLU A 83 -11.70 12.66 3.94
CA GLU A 83 -10.89 13.05 2.78
C GLU A 83 -11.18 12.17 1.56
N PRO A 84 -11.26 12.75 0.36
CA PRO A 84 -11.49 12.01 -0.89
C PRO A 84 -10.48 10.89 -1.15
N SER A 85 -9.24 11.04 -0.68
CA SER A 85 -8.16 10.06 -0.85
C SER A 85 -8.18 8.91 0.15
N PHE A 86 -9.03 8.92 1.18
CA PHE A 86 -9.00 7.90 2.24
C PHE A 86 -9.33 6.49 1.74
N GLY A 87 -10.21 6.37 0.74
CA GLY A 87 -10.54 5.07 0.15
C GLY A 87 -9.33 4.33 -0.43
N TYR A 88 -8.34 5.06 -0.97
CA TYR A 88 -7.08 4.48 -1.44
C TYR A 88 -6.27 3.89 -0.28
N ILE A 89 -6.28 4.58 0.87
CA ILE A 89 -5.59 4.13 2.09
C ILE A 89 -6.25 2.85 2.63
N ILE A 90 -7.57 2.73 2.61
CA ILE A 90 -8.28 1.47 2.94
C ILE A 90 -7.80 0.33 2.03
N GLY A 91 -7.61 0.60 0.76
CA GLY A 91 -7.12 -0.36 -0.23
C GLY A 91 -5.70 -0.88 0.03
N PHE A 92 -4.91 -0.22 0.88
CA PHE A 92 -3.54 -0.67 1.20
C PHE A 92 -3.51 -2.03 1.92
N LEU A 93 -4.49 -2.31 2.78
CA LEU A 93 -4.56 -3.62 3.45
C LEU A 93 -4.69 -4.78 2.45
N PRO A 94 -5.76 -4.83 1.63
CA PRO A 94 -5.92 -5.91 0.67
C PRO A 94 -4.82 -5.92 -0.39
N ALA A 95 -4.25 -4.75 -0.76
CA ALA A 95 -3.16 -4.66 -1.72
C ALA A 95 -1.87 -5.33 -1.21
N ALA A 96 -1.45 -5.02 0.02
CA ALA A 96 -0.30 -5.67 0.64
C ALA A 96 -0.52 -7.17 0.86
N TYR A 97 -1.73 -7.56 1.25
CA TYR A 97 -2.10 -8.96 1.42
C TYR A 97 -2.02 -9.73 0.09
N ALA A 98 -2.61 -9.20 -0.98
CA ALA A 98 -2.58 -9.78 -2.31
C ALA A 98 -1.14 -9.90 -2.84
N ALA A 99 -0.32 -8.83 -2.71
CA ALA A 99 1.07 -8.84 -3.10
C ALA A 99 1.85 -9.98 -2.43
N GLY A 100 1.63 -10.20 -1.13
CA GLY A 100 2.25 -11.29 -0.39
C GLY A 100 1.80 -12.69 -0.81
N ILE A 101 0.51 -12.87 -1.18
CA ILE A 101 -0.01 -14.15 -1.68
C ILE A 101 0.59 -14.47 -3.04
N PHE A 102 0.52 -13.54 -3.98
CA PHE A 102 0.94 -13.78 -5.37
C PHE A 102 2.45 -14.04 -5.48
N THR A 103 3.24 -13.46 -4.59
CA THR A 103 4.71 -13.65 -4.59
C THR A 103 5.18 -14.75 -3.64
N ARG A 104 4.27 -15.48 -2.99
CA ARG A 104 4.63 -16.59 -2.11
C ARG A 104 5.26 -17.73 -2.92
N GLN A 105 6.43 -18.22 -2.46
CA GLN A 105 7.10 -19.39 -3.02
C GLN A 105 7.29 -19.34 -4.55
N THR A 106 7.74 -18.21 -5.08
CA THR A 106 7.98 -18.06 -6.50
C THR A 106 9.17 -17.16 -6.77
N ASP A 107 9.93 -17.49 -7.82
CA ASP A 107 11.01 -16.67 -8.36
C ASP A 107 10.68 -16.11 -9.76
N ALA A 108 9.50 -16.48 -10.30
CA ALA A 108 9.07 -16.03 -11.61
C ALA A 108 8.73 -14.54 -11.60
N TYR A 109 9.47 -13.72 -12.37
CA TYR A 109 9.25 -12.28 -12.48
C TYR A 109 7.81 -11.90 -12.83
N ALA A 110 7.19 -12.72 -13.70
CA ALA A 110 5.79 -12.50 -14.09
C ALA A 110 4.84 -12.46 -12.89
N ARG A 111 5.08 -13.26 -11.85
CA ARG A 111 4.25 -13.25 -10.64
C ARG A 111 4.40 -11.98 -9.82
N TYR A 112 5.59 -11.40 -9.77
CA TYR A 112 5.81 -10.10 -9.13
C TYR A 112 5.11 -8.98 -9.89
N PHE A 113 5.11 -9.07 -11.22
CA PHE A 113 4.38 -8.12 -12.07
C PHE A 113 2.86 -8.23 -11.86
N VAL A 114 2.31 -9.45 -11.89
CA VAL A 114 0.88 -9.70 -11.61
C VAL A 114 0.50 -9.24 -10.19
N ALA A 115 1.37 -9.49 -9.20
CA ALA A 115 1.15 -9.04 -7.84
C ALA A 115 1.08 -7.51 -7.73
N ALA A 116 1.94 -6.78 -8.46
CA ALA A 116 1.91 -5.32 -8.48
C ALA A 116 0.65 -4.79 -9.16
N ALA A 117 0.22 -5.41 -10.27
CA ALA A 117 -1.01 -5.05 -10.95
C ALA A 117 -2.26 -5.35 -10.09
N ALA A 118 -2.29 -6.51 -9.42
CA ALA A 118 -3.38 -6.85 -8.50
C ALA A 118 -3.46 -5.89 -7.31
N ALA A 119 -2.32 -5.55 -6.72
CA ALA A 119 -2.25 -4.58 -5.63
C ALA A 119 -2.80 -3.21 -6.06
N LEU A 120 -2.52 -2.80 -7.30
CA LEU A 120 -3.03 -1.55 -7.86
C LEU A 120 -4.55 -1.56 -7.96
N ILE A 121 -5.15 -2.64 -8.44
CA ILE A 121 -6.61 -2.79 -8.49
C ILE A 121 -7.21 -2.70 -7.08
N MET A 122 -6.60 -3.38 -6.10
CA MET A 122 -7.06 -3.37 -4.71
C MET A 122 -7.02 -1.99 -4.05
N VAL A 123 -6.16 -1.09 -4.52
CA VAL A 123 -6.08 0.30 -4.05
C VAL A 123 -7.07 1.20 -4.78
N TYR A 124 -7.13 1.11 -6.10
CA TYR A 124 -7.93 2.03 -6.89
C TYR A 124 -9.43 1.76 -6.81
N LEU A 125 -9.84 0.49 -6.69
CA LEU A 125 -11.26 0.15 -6.60
C LEU A 125 -11.95 0.81 -5.40
N PRO A 126 -11.53 0.58 -4.15
CA PRO A 126 -12.12 1.27 -3.00
C PRO A 126 -11.83 2.78 -3.03
N GLY A 127 -10.69 3.20 -3.59
CA GLY A 127 -10.31 4.60 -3.73
C GLY A 127 -11.33 5.41 -4.53
N VAL A 128 -11.67 4.94 -5.73
CA VAL A 128 -12.63 5.62 -6.62
C VAL A 128 -14.04 5.58 -6.05
N VAL A 129 -14.45 4.44 -5.47
CA VAL A 129 -15.77 4.32 -4.83
C VAL A 129 -15.89 5.31 -3.67
N TRP A 130 -14.87 5.41 -2.83
CA TRP A 130 -14.85 6.35 -1.71
C TRP A 130 -14.85 7.80 -2.18
N LEU A 131 -14.04 8.13 -3.18
CA LEU A 131 -13.99 9.47 -3.78
C LEU A 131 -15.37 9.91 -4.24
N HIS A 132 -16.11 9.03 -4.93
CA HIS A 132 -17.46 9.31 -5.40
C HIS A 132 -18.42 9.54 -4.23
N ALA A 133 -18.36 8.69 -3.20
CA ALA A 133 -19.15 8.83 -2.00
C ALA A 133 -18.90 10.16 -1.26
N VAL A 134 -17.63 10.55 -1.11
CA VAL A 134 -17.24 11.82 -0.47
C VAL A 134 -17.73 13.01 -1.28
N PHE A 135 -17.62 12.97 -2.61
CA PHE A 135 -18.16 14.05 -3.45
C PHE A 135 -19.65 14.22 -3.25
N HIS A 136 -20.41 13.14 -3.25
CA HIS A 136 -21.86 13.19 -3.14
C HIS A 136 -22.32 13.54 -1.72
N TYR A 137 -21.86 12.79 -0.70
CA TYR A 137 -22.42 12.87 0.65
C TYR A 137 -21.73 13.89 1.57
N VAL A 138 -20.48 14.23 1.32
CA VAL A 138 -19.69 15.14 2.19
C VAL A 138 -19.57 16.51 1.57
N LEU A 139 -19.27 16.59 0.28
CA LEU A 139 -19.06 17.88 -0.41
C LEU A 139 -20.32 18.40 -1.10
N GLY A 140 -21.41 17.64 -1.12
CA GLY A 140 -22.67 18.03 -1.74
C GLY A 140 -22.57 18.30 -3.25
N ARG A 141 -21.59 17.65 -3.94
CA ARG A 141 -21.34 17.84 -5.36
C ARG A 141 -22.03 16.73 -6.16
N GLU A 142 -22.92 17.10 -7.04
CA GLU A 142 -23.50 16.19 -8.02
C GLU A 142 -22.48 15.94 -9.16
N THR A 143 -21.46 15.13 -8.90
CA THR A 143 -20.48 14.77 -9.91
C THR A 143 -20.91 13.55 -10.69
N ALA A 144 -20.81 13.61 -12.02
CA ALA A 144 -21.00 12.44 -12.86
C ALA A 144 -19.94 11.37 -12.54
N LEU A 145 -20.31 10.10 -12.67
CA LEU A 145 -19.36 8.99 -12.47
C LEU A 145 -18.11 9.13 -13.35
N ALA A 146 -18.28 9.61 -14.59
CA ALA A 146 -17.16 9.85 -15.51
C ALA A 146 -16.17 10.88 -14.96
N GLU A 147 -16.64 11.97 -14.36
CA GLU A 147 -15.75 12.98 -13.73
C GLU A 147 -15.00 12.37 -12.54
N THR A 148 -15.71 11.61 -11.69
CA THR A 148 -15.07 10.90 -10.56
C THR A 148 -13.98 9.93 -11.04
N LEU A 149 -14.23 9.19 -12.10
CA LEU A 149 -13.23 8.27 -12.68
C LEU A 149 -12.01 9.01 -13.19
N VAL A 150 -12.18 10.11 -13.91
CA VAL A 150 -11.05 10.94 -14.40
C VAL A 150 -10.21 11.45 -13.25
N LEU A 151 -10.83 12.01 -12.21
CA LEU A 151 -10.14 12.54 -11.05
C LEU A 151 -9.50 11.42 -10.21
N GLY A 152 -10.23 10.33 -9.96
CA GLY A 152 -9.76 9.20 -9.15
C GLY A 152 -8.64 8.41 -9.83
N LEU A 153 -8.68 8.24 -11.14
CA LEU A 153 -7.65 7.54 -11.89
C LEU A 153 -6.49 8.46 -12.32
N SER A 154 -6.51 9.72 -11.95
CA SER A 154 -5.44 10.66 -12.34
C SER A 154 -4.02 10.22 -11.93
N PRO A 155 -3.77 9.53 -10.77
CA PRO A 155 -2.44 9.03 -10.44
C PRO A 155 -2.08 7.70 -11.14
N LEU A 156 -3.04 7.04 -11.79
CA LEU A 156 -2.87 5.72 -12.39
C LEU A 156 -1.73 5.63 -13.42
N PRO A 157 -1.53 6.61 -14.34
CA PRO A 157 -0.44 6.53 -15.32
C PRO A 157 0.93 6.41 -14.65
N LYS A 158 1.17 7.16 -13.58
CA LYS A 158 2.41 7.07 -12.78
C LYS A 158 2.56 5.66 -12.18
N ASP A 159 1.50 5.13 -11.57
CA ASP A 159 1.57 3.83 -10.90
C ASP A 159 1.74 2.67 -11.90
N LEU A 160 1.16 2.78 -13.10
CA LEU A 160 1.39 1.81 -14.18
C LEU A 160 2.87 1.79 -14.63
N VAL A 161 3.50 2.95 -14.75
CA VAL A 161 4.94 3.05 -15.06
C VAL A 161 5.80 2.44 -13.94
N LEU A 162 5.34 2.51 -12.69
CA LEU A 162 6.05 1.94 -11.53
C LEU A 162 5.85 0.42 -11.38
N ILE A 163 4.89 -0.22 -12.06
CA ILE A 163 4.67 -1.68 -11.95
C ILE A 163 5.95 -2.48 -12.24
N PRO A 164 6.64 -2.32 -13.39
CA PRO A 164 7.84 -3.10 -13.68
C PRO A 164 8.98 -2.83 -12.69
N LEU A 165 9.13 -1.58 -12.24
CA LEU A 165 10.11 -1.22 -11.22
C LEU A 165 9.79 -1.89 -9.88
N ASN A 166 8.55 -1.84 -9.44
CA ASN A 166 8.10 -2.49 -8.21
C ASN A 166 8.29 -4.01 -8.28
N ALA A 167 7.95 -4.64 -9.40
CA ALA A 167 8.17 -6.07 -9.62
C ALA A 167 9.65 -6.44 -9.54
N TYR A 168 10.53 -5.65 -10.16
CA TYR A 168 11.97 -5.84 -10.08
C TYR A 168 12.49 -5.68 -8.64
N LEU A 169 12.15 -4.58 -7.98
CA LEU A 169 12.57 -4.31 -6.60
C LEU A 169 12.05 -5.39 -5.64
N GLY A 170 10.79 -5.80 -5.79
CA GLY A 170 10.19 -6.84 -4.97
C GLY A 170 10.92 -8.17 -5.08
N LYS A 171 11.26 -8.59 -6.31
CA LYS A 171 12.05 -9.80 -6.54
C LYS A 171 13.45 -9.69 -5.91
N GLN A 172 14.13 -8.56 -6.09
CA GLN A 172 15.47 -8.34 -5.54
C GLN A 172 15.46 -8.32 -4.00
N ILE A 173 14.50 -7.65 -3.39
CA ILE A 173 14.39 -7.61 -1.92
C ILE A 173 14.15 -9.00 -1.38
N LYS A 174 13.25 -9.76 -1.95
CA LYS A 174 12.92 -11.10 -1.47
C LYS A 174 14.08 -12.09 -1.63
N SER A 175 14.87 -11.98 -2.70
CA SER A 175 16.03 -12.84 -2.93
C SER A 175 17.25 -12.49 -2.07
N ARG A 176 17.49 -11.20 -1.80
CA ARG A 176 18.68 -10.72 -1.08
C ARG A 176 18.48 -10.59 0.44
N VAL A 177 17.25 -10.31 0.86
CA VAL A 177 16.87 -10.09 2.27
C VAL A 177 15.69 -11.00 2.60
N PRO A 178 15.85 -12.33 2.60
CA PRO A 178 14.77 -13.24 2.88
C PRO A 178 14.25 -13.02 4.31
N PHE A 179 12.98 -12.72 4.44
CA PHE A 179 12.31 -12.55 5.71
C PHE A 179 11.47 -13.79 6.00
N SER A 180 11.88 -14.58 7.01
CA SER A 180 11.10 -15.71 7.50
C SER A 180 10.49 -15.42 8.86
N ALA A 181 9.18 -15.24 8.89
CA ALA A 181 8.43 -15.06 10.13
C ALA A 181 8.44 -16.30 11.04
N ASN A 182 8.76 -17.49 10.50
CA ASN A 182 8.75 -18.76 11.21
C ASN A 182 10.13 -19.26 11.65
N GLY A 183 11.20 -18.48 11.47
CA GLY A 183 12.56 -18.90 11.86
C GLY A 183 13.10 -20.10 11.10
N ARG A 184 12.41 -20.63 10.10
CA ARG A 184 12.95 -21.62 9.19
C ARG A 184 13.73 -20.88 8.10
N SER A 185 15.05 -20.94 8.19
CA SER A 185 15.93 -20.71 7.06
C SER A 185 15.56 -21.74 6.00
N GLU A 186 14.81 -21.38 4.98
CA GLU A 186 14.72 -22.19 3.77
C GLU A 186 16.13 -22.13 3.15
N HIS A 187 16.95 -23.13 3.42
CA HIS A 187 18.15 -23.39 2.67
C HIS A 187 17.75 -23.57 1.21
N ILE A 188 18.08 -22.58 0.40
CA ILE A 188 18.03 -22.71 -1.06
C ILE A 188 19.19 -23.64 -1.41
N THR A 189 18.86 -24.88 -1.69
CA THR A 189 19.74 -25.81 -2.43
C THR A 189 19.63 -25.54 -3.90
#